data_9b5ae2d38bfdd98a8b4c504a4bc40682
#
_entry.id   9b5ae2d38bfdd98a8b4c504a4bc40682
#
_cell.length_a   1.000
_cell.length_b   1.000
_cell.length_c   1.000
_cell.angle_alpha   90.00
_cell.angle_beta   90.00
_cell.angle_gamma   90.00
#
_symmetry.space_group_name_H-M   'P 1'
#
loop_
_entity.id
_entity.type
_entity.pdbx_description
1 polymer ?
#
loop_
_entity_poly.entity_id
_entity_poly.type
_entity_poly.pdbx_seq_one_letter_code
_entity_poly.pdbx_strand_id
1 'polypeptide(L)'
;MSHHRGLTVAAGLWPTFVVVDAQDRAALNTALLPLLLKTWEETSTGSEHYERVAHNIFAFENPAVLALKTIVLDLARRHYDLGDAFELEGHEIVSQDRQFIKTHVDSEEGDLTLQYFVRCPAGNAALAVNQFGNAAFVLVNPAQPAGSFRFPNEQHHEYPVLPRDGLLVMYRSYTPHYQCPYQGDAPMVQVVCNIKLKRVSH
;
A
#
# COMPACT_ATOMS: atom_id res chain seq x y z
N MET A 1 -24.86 16.18 11.87
CA MET A 1 -23.71 15.91 10.97
C MET A 1 -22.61 15.30 11.82
N SER A 2 -22.42 13.97 11.72
CA SER A 2 -21.39 13.25 12.46
C SER A 2 -20.06 13.45 11.73
N HIS A 3 -19.16 14.24 12.32
CA HIS A 3 -17.78 14.31 11.83
C HIS A 3 -17.12 12.97 12.12
N HIS A 4 -17.04 12.08 11.14
CA HIS A 4 -16.15 10.95 11.19
C HIS A 4 -14.72 11.48 11.20
N ARG A 5 -14.18 11.66 12.41
CA ARG A 5 -12.74 11.92 12.56
C ARG A 5 -12.01 10.66 12.08
N GLY A 6 -11.24 10.80 11.02
CA GLY A 6 -10.37 9.73 10.55
C GLY A 6 -9.43 9.29 11.66
N LEU A 7 -9.06 8.03 11.67
CA LEU A 7 -8.13 7.44 12.62
C LEU A 7 -6.79 7.22 11.93
N THR A 8 -5.72 7.77 12.53
CA THR A 8 -4.34 7.43 12.17
C THR A 8 -3.73 6.70 13.35
N VAL A 9 -3.23 5.50 13.11
CA VAL A 9 -2.54 4.69 14.11
C VAL A 9 -1.10 4.49 13.67
N ALA A 10 -0.15 4.80 14.55
CA ALA A 10 1.25 4.42 14.40
C ALA A 10 1.55 3.31 15.42
N ALA A 11 1.96 2.17 14.93
CA ALA A 11 2.33 1.03 15.78
C ALA A 11 3.81 0.73 15.62
N GLY A 12 4.53 0.62 16.73
CA GLY A 12 5.87 0.08 16.77
C GLY A 12 5.77 -1.44 16.60
N LEU A 13 5.98 -1.92 15.39
CA LEU A 13 6.02 -3.34 15.09
C LEU A 13 7.47 -3.73 14.82
N TRP A 14 7.97 -4.70 15.58
CA TRP A 14 9.36 -5.19 15.45
C TRP A 14 10.36 -4.03 15.65
N PRO A 15 11.48 -3.95 14.94
CA PRO A 15 12.35 -2.78 14.96
C PRO A 15 11.91 -1.67 13.97
N THR A 16 10.67 -1.71 13.47
CA THR A 16 10.16 -0.74 12.49
C THR A 16 8.78 -0.23 12.87
N PHE A 17 8.39 0.90 12.31
CA PHE A 17 7.05 1.45 12.46
C PHE A 17 6.20 1.11 11.24
N VAL A 18 4.95 0.74 11.48
CA VAL A 18 3.89 0.70 10.47
C VAL A 18 2.87 1.79 10.84
N VAL A 19 2.56 2.63 9.89
CA VAL A 19 1.53 3.66 10.04
C VAL A 19 0.33 3.26 9.20
N VAL A 20 -0.84 3.20 9.84
CA VAL A 20 -2.12 2.95 9.17
C VAL A 20 -2.97 4.20 9.30
N ASP A 21 -3.17 4.90 8.20
CA ASP A 21 -3.95 6.13 8.12
C ASP A 21 -5.28 5.88 7.40
N ALA A 22 -6.36 5.96 8.16
CA ALA A 22 -7.71 5.61 7.71
C ALA A 22 -8.60 6.86 7.71
N GLN A 23 -8.34 7.75 6.77
CA GLN A 23 -9.12 8.96 6.57
C GLN A 23 -10.21 8.75 5.50
N ASP A 24 -11.28 9.53 5.58
CA ASP A 24 -12.25 9.59 4.48
C ASP A 24 -11.63 10.37 3.30
N ARG A 25 -11.46 9.68 2.17
CA ARG A 25 -10.89 10.22 0.93
C ARG A 25 -11.76 9.91 -0.29
N ALA A 26 -13.07 9.76 -0.08
CA ALA A 26 -14.01 9.38 -1.16
C ALA A 26 -13.92 10.28 -2.40
N ALA A 27 -13.82 11.61 -2.20
CA ALA A 27 -13.67 12.55 -3.30
C ALA A 27 -12.36 12.36 -4.09
N LEU A 28 -11.24 12.11 -3.38
CA LEU A 28 -9.96 11.81 -4.00
C LEU A 28 -10.01 10.50 -4.79
N ASN A 29 -10.58 9.46 -4.19
CA ASN A 29 -10.72 8.15 -4.84
C ASN A 29 -11.56 8.24 -6.12
N THR A 30 -12.68 8.99 -6.08
CA THR A 30 -13.53 9.21 -7.24
C THR A 30 -12.78 9.91 -8.38
N ALA A 31 -11.90 10.84 -8.06
CA ALA A 31 -11.10 11.55 -9.05
C ALA A 31 -9.90 10.74 -9.60
N LEU A 32 -9.27 9.90 -8.76
CA LEU A 32 -8.12 9.08 -9.17
C LEU A 32 -8.52 7.87 -9.98
N LEU A 33 -9.62 7.20 -9.62
CA LEU A 33 -9.99 5.90 -10.16
C LEU A 33 -10.06 5.83 -11.70
N PRO A 34 -10.72 6.78 -12.41
CA PRO A 34 -10.77 6.75 -13.88
C PRO A 34 -9.39 6.88 -14.52
N LEU A 35 -8.53 7.71 -13.94
CA LEU A 35 -7.17 7.91 -14.44
C LEU A 35 -6.36 6.62 -14.32
N LEU A 36 -6.36 6.00 -13.14
CA LEU A 36 -5.57 4.79 -12.87
C LEU A 36 -6.04 3.60 -13.70
N LEU A 37 -7.36 3.44 -13.88
CA LEU A 37 -7.89 2.38 -14.74
C LEU A 37 -7.50 2.60 -16.21
N LYS A 38 -7.60 3.84 -16.70
CA LYS A 38 -7.20 4.17 -18.07
C LYS A 38 -5.72 3.89 -18.29
N THR A 39 -4.85 4.32 -17.37
CA THR A 39 -3.42 4.09 -17.48
C THR A 39 -3.09 2.61 -17.47
N TRP A 40 -3.74 1.85 -16.59
CA TRP A 40 -3.58 0.40 -16.55
C TRP A 40 -4.05 -0.28 -17.84
N GLU A 41 -5.18 0.10 -18.42
CA GLU A 41 -5.66 -0.43 -19.71
C GLU A 41 -4.67 -0.17 -20.86
N GLU A 42 -4.01 0.99 -20.87
CA GLU A 42 -3.03 1.37 -21.88
C GLU A 42 -1.68 0.65 -21.74
N THR A 43 -1.34 0.17 -20.56
CA THR A 43 -0.01 -0.35 -20.23
C THR A 43 0.02 -1.82 -19.83
N SER A 44 -1.14 -2.39 -19.47
CA SER A 44 -1.24 -3.80 -19.08
C SER A 44 -1.01 -4.73 -20.26
N THR A 45 -0.19 -5.74 -20.07
CA THR A 45 0.05 -6.80 -21.10
C THR A 45 -0.98 -7.92 -21.00
N GLY A 46 -1.92 -7.86 -20.05
CA GLY A 46 -2.93 -8.89 -19.83
C GLY A 46 -2.42 -10.15 -19.13
N SER A 47 -1.28 -10.07 -18.45
CA SER A 47 -0.74 -11.17 -17.65
C SER A 47 -1.71 -11.57 -16.51
N GLU A 48 -1.78 -12.87 -16.23
CA GLU A 48 -2.52 -13.41 -15.08
C GLU A 48 -1.88 -13.03 -13.73
N HIS A 49 -0.66 -12.50 -13.76
CA HIS A 49 0.10 -12.09 -12.58
C HIS A 49 0.21 -10.58 -12.52
N TYR A 50 0.39 -10.06 -11.30
CA TYR A 50 0.72 -8.67 -11.10
C TYR A 50 1.90 -8.26 -12.00
N GLU A 51 1.68 -7.22 -12.80
CA GLU A 51 2.70 -6.57 -13.61
C GLU A 51 2.96 -5.17 -13.06
N ARG A 52 4.24 -4.89 -12.82
CA ARG A 52 4.64 -3.53 -12.51
C ARG A 52 4.59 -2.70 -13.79
N VAL A 53 3.81 -1.63 -13.74
CA VAL A 53 3.73 -0.68 -14.84
C VAL A 53 4.97 0.20 -14.83
N ALA A 54 5.56 0.41 -16.02
CA ALA A 54 6.84 1.12 -16.16
C ALA A 54 6.73 2.65 -16.10
N HIS A 55 5.65 3.22 -15.55
CA HIS A 55 5.49 4.68 -15.44
C HIS A 55 5.36 5.15 -13.99
N ASN A 56 5.73 6.41 -13.76
CA ASN A 56 5.55 7.06 -12.48
C ASN A 56 4.29 7.92 -12.52
N ILE A 57 3.25 7.55 -11.77
CA ILE A 57 1.98 8.31 -11.73
C ILE A 57 2.18 9.75 -11.24
N PHE A 58 3.19 10.00 -10.41
CA PHE A 58 3.47 11.34 -9.90
C PHE A 58 4.10 12.29 -10.94
N ALA A 59 4.39 11.78 -12.15
CA ALA A 59 4.76 12.59 -13.30
C ALA A 59 3.54 13.20 -14.01
N PHE A 60 2.32 12.76 -13.70
CA PHE A 60 1.11 13.28 -14.35
C PHE A 60 0.69 14.62 -13.73
N GLU A 61 0.44 15.61 -14.58
CA GLU A 61 -0.12 16.91 -14.20
C GLU A 61 -1.64 16.79 -13.98
N ASN A 62 -2.03 16.10 -12.93
CA ASN A 62 -3.43 15.89 -12.56
C ASN A 62 -3.68 16.34 -11.12
N PRO A 63 -4.71 17.16 -10.84
CA PRO A 63 -4.99 17.65 -9.48
C PRO A 63 -5.17 16.55 -8.43
N ALA A 64 -5.79 15.42 -8.79
CA ALA A 64 -5.98 14.30 -7.86
C ALA A 64 -4.64 13.61 -7.55
N VAL A 65 -3.76 13.47 -8.53
CA VAL A 65 -2.40 12.95 -8.33
C VAL A 65 -1.58 13.88 -7.45
N LEU A 66 -1.66 15.18 -7.65
CA LEU A 66 -0.99 16.17 -6.80
C LEU A 66 -1.51 16.14 -5.37
N ALA A 67 -2.83 15.96 -5.19
CA ALA A 67 -3.43 15.79 -3.86
C ALA A 67 -2.94 14.50 -3.17
N LEU A 68 -2.89 13.37 -3.88
CA LEU A 68 -2.33 12.13 -3.37
C LEU A 68 -0.86 12.30 -2.98
N LYS A 69 -0.05 12.91 -3.85
CA LYS A 69 1.36 13.23 -3.58
C LYS A 69 1.53 14.03 -2.29
N THR A 70 0.70 15.05 -2.08
CA THR A 70 0.72 15.87 -0.87
C THR A 70 0.41 15.02 0.37
N ILE A 71 -0.64 14.19 0.34
CA ILE A 71 -1.02 13.32 1.45
C ILE A 71 0.11 12.35 1.80
N VAL A 72 0.71 11.71 0.79
CA VAL A 72 1.82 10.77 0.95
C VAL A 72 3.02 11.44 1.62
N LEU A 73 3.43 12.60 1.12
CA LEU A 73 4.58 13.34 1.66
C LEU A 73 4.31 13.89 3.05
N ASP A 74 3.11 14.40 3.32
CA ASP A 74 2.74 14.90 4.64
C ASP A 74 2.70 13.77 5.69
N LEU A 75 2.22 12.59 5.31
CA LEU A 75 2.25 11.44 6.19
C LEU A 75 3.69 10.99 6.47
N ALA A 76 4.51 10.89 5.42
CA ALA A 76 5.90 10.49 5.55
C ALA A 76 6.70 11.47 6.43
N ARG A 77 6.55 12.79 6.22
CA ARG A 77 7.23 13.83 7.02
C ARG A 77 6.83 13.87 8.48
N ARG A 78 5.60 13.49 8.82
CA ARG A 78 5.15 13.40 10.22
C ARG A 78 5.85 12.31 11.02
N HIS A 79 6.33 11.26 10.36
CA HIS A 79 6.89 10.07 11.00
C HIS A 79 8.37 9.86 10.72
N TYR A 80 8.89 10.49 9.67
CA TYR A 80 10.28 10.37 9.25
C TYR A 80 10.84 11.73 8.85
N ASP A 81 12.09 11.96 9.20
CA ASP A 81 12.84 13.11 8.68
C ASP A 81 13.28 12.77 7.24
N LEU A 82 12.50 13.22 6.27
CA LEU A 82 12.81 12.98 4.85
C LEU A 82 13.93 13.91 4.33
N GLY A 83 14.25 14.99 5.06
CA GLY A 83 15.07 16.07 4.50
C GLY A 83 14.46 16.68 3.23
N ASP A 84 15.26 17.45 2.49
CA ASP A 84 14.82 18.10 1.25
C ASP A 84 15.16 17.31 -0.01
N ALA A 85 15.99 16.25 0.10
CA ALA A 85 16.50 15.48 -1.02
C ALA A 85 15.97 14.04 -1.01
N PHE A 86 14.91 13.82 -1.76
CA PHE A 86 14.34 12.47 -1.98
C PHE A 86 13.83 12.34 -3.42
N GLU A 87 13.63 11.11 -3.84
CA GLU A 87 12.88 10.75 -5.05
C GLU A 87 11.56 10.14 -4.63
N LEU A 88 10.49 10.45 -5.36
CA LEU A 88 9.17 9.86 -5.16
C LEU A 88 8.71 9.22 -6.46
N GLU A 89 8.45 7.94 -6.40
CA GLU A 89 7.85 7.18 -7.48
C GLU A 89 6.54 6.57 -7.03
N GLY A 90 5.62 6.36 -7.96
CA GLY A 90 4.37 5.68 -7.70
C GLY A 90 3.84 4.99 -8.93
N HIS A 91 3.21 3.85 -8.71
CA HIS A 91 2.55 3.09 -9.77
C HIS A 91 1.24 2.50 -9.24
N GLU A 92 0.29 2.30 -10.14
CA GLU A 92 -0.94 1.63 -9.78
C GLU A 92 -0.79 0.11 -9.81
N ILE A 93 -1.58 -0.54 -8.98
CA ILE A 93 -1.83 -1.97 -9.01
C ILE A 93 -3.33 -2.16 -9.19
N VAL A 94 -3.71 -2.88 -10.22
CA VAL A 94 -5.10 -3.27 -10.48
C VAL A 94 -5.21 -4.78 -10.34
N SER A 95 -5.84 -5.23 -9.27
CA SER A 95 -6.03 -6.66 -9.01
C SER A 95 -7.39 -7.13 -9.51
N GLN A 96 -7.38 -8.11 -10.40
CA GLN A 96 -8.55 -8.83 -10.88
C GLN A 96 -8.91 -9.99 -9.93
N ASP A 97 -10.09 -10.61 -10.14
CA ASP A 97 -10.49 -11.78 -9.37
C ASP A 97 -9.39 -12.87 -9.33
N ARG A 98 -9.14 -13.41 -8.14
CA ARG A 98 -8.12 -14.43 -7.80
C ARG A 98 -6.67 -13.99 -7.90
N GLN A 99 -6.37 -12.77 -8.33
CA GLN A 99 -5.00 -12.28 -8.33
C GLN A 99 -4.50 -12.02 -6.92
N PHE A 100 -3.21 -12.23 -6.72
CA PHE A 100 -2.51 -12.02 -5.46
C PHE A 100 -1.10 -11.49 -5.71
N ILE A 101 -0.47 -10.94 -4.69
CA ILE A 101 0.92 -10.51 -4.76
C ILE A 101 1.75 -11.41 -3.86
N LYS A 102 2.77 -12.05 -4.44
CA LYS A 102 3.71 -12.89 -3.68
C LYS A 102 4.50 -12.08 -2.69
N THR A 103 5.02 -12.74 -1.65
CA THR A 103 5.92 -12.12 -0.68
C THR A 103 7.14 -11.53 -1.37
N HIS A 104 7.39 -10.24 -1.12
CA HIS A 104 8.53 -9.49 -1.66
C HIS A 104 8.90 -8.34 -0.71
N VAL A 105 9.91 -7.58 -1.07
CA VAL A 105 10.35 -6.33 -0.45
C VAL A 105 10.55 -5.29 -1.54
N ASP A 106 10.42 -4.00 -1.20
CA ASP A 106 10.59 -2.87 -2.13
C ASP A 106 11.93 -2.14 -1.91
N SER A 107 12.87 -2.79 -1.24
CA SER A 107 14.13 -2.15 -0.81
C SER A 107 15.05 -1.68 -1.95
N GLU A 108 14.87 -2.18 -3.14
CA GLU A 108 15.57 -1.70 -4.34
C GLU A 108 14.95 -0.41 -4.89
N GLU A 109 13.68 -0.18 -4.59
CA GLU A 109 12.86 0.90 -5.12
C GLU A 109 12.83 2.12 -4.20
N GLY A 110 12.99 1.93 -2.88
CA GLY A 110 12.91 3.01 -1.91
C GLY A 110 13.39 2.65 -0.51
N ASP A 111 13.33 3.63 0.37
CA ASP A 111 13.56 3.50 1.80
C ASP A 111 12.24 3.40 2.58
N LEU A 112 11.17 4.04 2.05
CA LEU A 112 9.81 3.97 2.56
C LEU A 112 8.86 3.60 1.44
N THR A 113 7.94 2.69 1.75
CA THR A 113 6.82 2.34 0.87
C THR A 113 5.50 2.73 1.52
N LEU A 114 4.61 3.27 0.71
CA LEU A 114 3.24 3.58 1.10
C LEU A 114 2.28 2.91 0.13
N GLN A 115 1.32 2.19 0.69
CA GLN A 115 0.26 1.52 -0.06
C GLN A 115 -1.03 2.30 0.14
N TYR A 116 -1.59 2.88 -0.93
CA TYR A 116 -2.85 3.61 -0.91
C TYR A 116 -3.95 2.83 -1.63
N PHE A 117 -5.03 2.55 -0.94
CA PHE A 117 -6.16 1.78 -1.46
C PHE A 117 -7.23 2.71 -2.01
N VAL A 118 -7.36 2.77 -3.33
CA VAL A 118 -8.29 3.67 -4.04
C VAL A 118 -9.68 3.07 -4.12
N ARG A 119 -9.78 1.79 -4.49
CA ARG A 119 -11.03 1.04 -4.58
C ARG A 119 -10.83 -0.38 -4.09
N CYS A 120 -11.56 -0.74 -3.05
CA CYS A 120 -11.60 -2.08 -2.47
C CYS A 120 -13.06 -2.56 -2.48
N PRO A 121 -13.54 -3.12 -3.59
CA PRO A 121 -14.89 -3.65 -3.63
C PRO A 121 -15.10 -4.66 -2.51
N ALA A 122 -16.27 -4.61 -1.87
CA ALA A 122 -16.64 -5.59 -0.88
C ALA A 122 -16.65 -6.96 -1.57
N GLY A 123 -15.56 -7.70 -1.38
CA GLY A 123 -15.49 -9.07 -1.87
C GLY A 123 -16.49 -9.94 -1.11
N ASN A 124 -16.84 -11.05 -1.69
CA ASN A 124 -17.70 -12.01 -1.02
C ASN A 124 -16.93 -12.59 0.19
N ALA A 125 -17.19 -12.06 1.37
CA ALA A 125 -16.52 -12.45 2.62
C ALA A 125 -16.69 -13.96 2.91
N ALA A 126 -17.72 -14.61 2.34
CA ALA A 126 -17.93 -16.05 2.43
C ALA A 126 -16.90 -16.87 1.64
N LEU A 127 -16.15 -16.23 0.73
CA LEU A 127 -15.12 -16.88 -0.10
C LEU A 127 -13.70 -16.60 0.38
N ALA A 128 -13.52 -15.98 1.55
CA ALA A 128 -12.20 -15.73 2.11
C ALA A 128 -11.40 -17.04 2.22
N VAL A 129 -10.44 -17.23 1.32
CA VAL A 129 -9.64 -18.45 1.18
C VAL A 129 -8.54 -18.53 2.23
N ASN A 130 -8.41 -17.49 3.06
CA ASN A 130 -7.35 -17.40 4.07
C ASN A 130 -7.88 -16.83 5.38
N GLN A 131 -7.11 -17.03 6.45
CA GLN A 131 -7.46 -16.59 7.81
C GLN A 131 -7.51 -15.07 7.99
N PHE A 132 -6.96 -14.29 7.04
CA PHE A 132 -6.82 -12.84 7.18
C PHE A 132 -7.94 -12.05 6.48
N GLY A 133 -8.67 -12.68 5.55
CA GLY A 133 -9.75 -12.04 4.79
C GLY A 133 -9.39 -11.73 3.33
N ASN A 134 -10.40 -11.26 2.58
CA ASN A 134 -10.28 -10.97 1.15
C ASN A 134 -9.23 -9.89 0.90
N ALA A 135 -8.29 -10.17 -0.01
CA ALA A 135 -7.22 -9.26 -0.40
C ALA A 135 -6.41 -8.67 0.76
N ALA A 136 -6.40 -9.29 1.94
CA ALA A 136 -5.64 -8.78 3.07
C ALA A 136 -4.20 -8.48 2.67
N PHE A 137 -3.74 -7.27 2.99
CA PHE A 137 -2.35 -6.85 2.84
C PHE A 137 -1.60 -7.24 4.11
N VAL A 138 -0.59 -8.09 3.99
CA VAL A 138 0.08 -8.69 5.15
C VAL A 138 1.53 -8.26 5.20
N LEU A 139 1.91 -7.60 6.28
CA LEU A 139 3.29 -7.27 6.59
C LEU A 139 3.90 -8.40 7.42
N VAL A 140 5.12 -8.81 7.08
CA VAL A 140 5.82 -9.93 7.72
C VAL A 140 6.99 -9.39 8.54
N ASN A 141 7.18 -9.94 9.75
CA ASN A 141 8.30 -9.55 10.62
C ASN A 141 9.65 -9.87 9.95
N PRO A 142 10.46 -8.86 9.60
CA PRO A 142 11.75 -9.11 8.93
C PRO A 142 12.80 -9.73 9.85
N ALA A 143 12.62 -9.64 11.16
CA ALA A 143 13.57 -10.15 12.16
C ALA A 143 13.25 -11.59 12.62
N GLN A 144 12.14 -12.15 12.23
CA GLN A 144 11.69 -13.46 12.69
C GLN A 144 11.58 -14.45 11.52
N PRO A 145 12.50 -15.40 11.38
CA PRO A 145 12.42 -16.42 10.34
C PRO A 145 11.12 -17.23 10.43
N ALA A 146 10.56 -17.59 9.27
CA ALA A 146 9.42 -18.49 9.20
C ALA A 146 9.73 -19.80 9.94
N GLY A 147 8.83 -20.23 10.83
CA GLY A 147 9.00 -21.46 11.62
C GLY A 147 9.80 -21.30 12.91
N SER A 148 10.23 -20.09 13.28
CA SER A 148 10.82 -19.85 14.60
C SER A 148 9.81 -20.09 15.72
N PHE A 149 10.29 -20.56 16.88
CA PHE A 149 9.45 -20.74 18.07
C PHE A 149 8.91 -19.38 18.52
N ARG A 150 7.61 -19.31 18.82
CA ARG A 150 6.94 -18.10 19.32
C ARG A 150 6.73 -18.22 20.82
N PHE A 151 7.23 -17.26 21.57
CA PHE A 151 6.89 -17.14 22.99
C PHE A 151 5.52 -16.45 23.14
N PRO A 152 4.78 -16.71 24.21
CA PRO A 152 3.42 -16.15 24.40
C PRO A 152 3.32 -14.63 24.33
N ASN A 153 4.41 -13.92 24.58
CA ASN A 153 4.48 -12.45 24.62
C ASN A 153 5.19 -11.85 23.38
N GLU A 154 5.54 -12.66 22.39
CA GLU A 154 6.15 -12.15 21.16
C GLU A 154 5.12 -11.53 20.23
N GLN A 155 5.52 -10.47 19.55
CA GLN A 155 4.73 -9.83 18.51
C GLN A 155 4.46 -10.82 17.39
N HIS A 156 3.32 -10.66 16.76
CA HIS A 156 2.90 -11.53 15.65
C HIS A 156 3.95 -11.54 14.53
N HIS A 157 4.16 -12.72 13.94
CA HIS A 157 5.01 -12.86 12.77
C HIS A 157 4.44 -12.10 11.55
N GLU A 158 3.13 -12.04 11.45
CA GLU A 158 2.38 -11.41 10.38
C GLU A 158 1.41 -10.38 10.95
N TYR A 159 1.31 -9.24 10.28
CA TYR A 159 0.40 -8.16 10.60
C TYR A 159 -0.55 -7.92 9.42
N PRO A 160 -1.76 -8.45 9.45
CA PRO A 160 -2.73 -8.26 8.38
C PRO A 160 -3.40 -6.89 8.48
N VAL A 161 -3.53 -6.23 7.35
CA VAL A 161 -4.30 -5.00 7.16
C VAL A 161 -5.40 -5.31 6.16
N LEU A 162 -6.66 -5.13 6.57
CA LEU A 162 -7.80 -5.29 5.66
C LEU A 162 -7.93 -4.06 4.77
N PRO A 163 -7.83 -4.21 3.44
CA PRO A 163 -7.98 -3.10 2.51
C PRO A 163 -9.36 -2.47 2.61
N ARG A 164 -9.40 -1.15 2.51
CA ARG A 164 -10.62 -0.36 2.38
C ARG A 164 -10.34 0.94 1.63
N ASP A 165 -11.34 1.49 1.02
CA ASP A 165 -11.24 2.74 0.28
C ASP A 165 -10.66 3.86 1.15
N GLY A 166 -9.66 4.55 0.63
CA GLY A 166 -9.00 5.67 1.30
C GLY A 166 -7.98 5.28 2.37
N LEU A 167 -7.77 3.98 2.63
CA LEU A 167 -6.75 3.51 3.55
C LEU A 167 -5.35 3.75 2.96
N LEU A 168 -4.43 4.23 3.80
CA LEU A 168 -3.02 4.36 3.48
C LEU A 168 -2.19 3.65 4.55
N VAL A 169 -1.28 2.78 4.10
CA VAL A 169 -0.36 2.03 4.96
C VAL A 169 1.05 2.42 4.60
N MET A 170 1.85 2.84 5.58
CA MET A 170 3.26 3.21 5.38
C MET A 170 4.16 2.31 6.21
N TYR A 171 5.24 1.83 5.58
CA TYR A 171 6.22 0.93 6.19
C TYR A 171 7.60 1.12 5.55
N ARG A 172 8.62 0.58 6.20
CA ARG A 172 9.97 0.53 5.62
C ARG A 172 10.02 -0.44 4.45
N SER A 173 10.62 -0.03 3.34
CA SER A 173 10.63 -0.81 2.08
C SER A 173 11.29 -2.18 2.20
N TYR A 174 12.16 -2.39 3.20
CA TYR A 174 12.74 -3.71 3.51
C TYR A 174 11.79 -4.67 4.24
N THR A 175 10.59 -4.21 4.64
CA THR A 175 9.61 -5.07 5.33
C THR A 175 8.99 -6.02 4.32
N PRO A 176 9.17 -7.35 4.48
CA PRO A 176 8.54 -8.29 3.59
C PRO A 176 7.01 -8.19 3.71
N HIS A 177 6.35 -8.25 2.59
CA HIS A 177 4.89 -8.15 2.54
C HIS A 177 4.31 -8.91 1.37
N TYR A 178 3.02 -9.22 1.44
CA TYR A 178 2.28 -9.87 0.38
C TYR A 178 0.82 -9.45 0.43
N GLN A 179 0.09 -9.73 -0.63
CA GLN A 179 -1.35 -9.56 -0.67
C GLN A 179 -2.04 -10.89 -0.92
N CYS A 180 -2.99 -11.20 -0.04
CA CYS A 180 -3.85 -12.37 -0.18
C CYS A 180 -4.68 -12.29 -1.47
N PRO A 181 -5.14 -13.43 -2.02
CA PRO A 181 -5.99 -13.44 -3.20
C PRO A 181 -7.19 -12.53 -3.04
N TYR A 182 -7.39 -11.68 -4.04
CA TYR A 182 -8.58 -10.85 -4.15
C TYR A 182 -9.72 -11.66 -4.77
N GLN A 183 -10.92 -11.47 -4.27
CA GLN A 183 -12.14 -12.08 -4.82
C GLN A 183 -13.23 -11.02 -4.95
N GLY A 184 -13.63 -10.72 -6.17
CA GLY A 184 -14.67 -9.73 -6.44
C GLY A 184 -14.92 -9.52 -7.92
N ASP A 185 -16.13 -9.03 -8.22
CA ASP A 185 -16.61 -8.84 -9.60
C ASP A 185 -16.06 -7.58 -10.27
N ALA A 186 -15.52 -6.63 -9.49
CA ALA A 186 -14.91 -5.41 -10.00
C ALA A 186 -13.45 -5.34 -9.54
N PRO A 187 -12.51 -4.81 -10.34
CA PRO A 187 -11.10 -4.77 -9.95
C PRO A 187 -10.86 -3.95 -8.69
N MET A 188 -9.97 -4.44 -7.82
CA MET A 188 -9.40 -3.65 -6.73
C MET A 188 -8.29 -2.78 -7.29
N VAL A 189 -8.24 -1.50 -6.88
CA VAL A 189 -7.28 -0.52 -7.37
C VAL A 189 -6.53 0.10 -6.20
N GLN A 190 -5.22 0.09 -6.28
CA GLN A 190 -4.32 0.65 -5.28
C GLN A 190 -3.14 1.36 -5.94
N VAL A 191 -2.46 2.21 -5.19
CA VAL A 191 -1.25 2.90 -5.60
C VAL A 191 -0.14 2.57 -4.63
N VAL A 192 0.98 2.08 -5.14
CA VAL A 192 2.23 1.93 -4.38
C VAL A 192 3.08 3.16 -4.62
N CYS A 193 3.58 3.74 -3.53
CA CYS A 193 4.43 4.91 -3.55
C CYS A 193 5.75 4.58 -2.86
N ASN A 194 6.87 4.78 -3.55
CA ASN A 194 8.20 4.55 -3.04
C ASN A 194 8.93 5.88 -2.86
N ILE A 195 9.44 6.12 -1.65
CA ILE A 195 10.28 7.28 -1.33
C ILE A 195 11.70 6.79 -1.13
N LYS A 196 12.61 7.28 -1.96
CA LYS A 196 14.04 7.01 -1.90
C LYS A 196 14.79 8.23 -1.40
N LEU A 197 15.44 8.12 -0.25
CA LEU A 197 16.21 9.19 0.34
C LEU A 197 17.54 9.35 -0.42
N LYS A 198 17.87 10.57 -0.81
CA LYS A 198 19.19 10.87 -1.35
C LYS A 198 20.17 10.96 -0.20
N ARG A 199 21.15 10.05 -0.17
CA ARG A 199 22.25 10.15 0.78
C ARG A 199 23.05 11.41 0.47
N VAL A 200 23.11 12.33 1.42
CA VAL A 200 24.05 13.42 1.35
C VAL A 200 25.43 12.79 1.55
N SER A 201 26.25 12.78 0.50
CA SER A 201 27.67 12.39 0.64
C SER A 201 28.35 13.42 1.52
N HIS A 202 28.73 13.00 2.71
CA HIS A 202 29.61 13.77 3.62
C HIS A 202 31.04 13.66 3.18
#